data_e269cad16fcde5a0a6453c3f2f94b354
#
_entry.id   e269cad16fcde5a0a6453c3f2f94b354
#
_cell.length_a   1.000
_cell.length_b   1.000
_cell.length_c   1.000
_cell.angle_alpha   90.00
_cell.angle_beta   90.00
_cell.angle_gamma   90.00
#
_symmetry.space_group_name_H-M   'P 1'
#
loop_
_entity.id
_entity.type
_entity.pdbx_description
1 polymer ?
#
loop_
_entity_poly.entity_id
_entity_poly.type
_entity_poly.pdbx_seq_one_letter_code
_entity_poly.pdbx_strand_id
1 'polypeptide(L)'
;MKIKSVRCVQIDAPETESSPDTRPGWNTYATRSQPIARYTDFTRVDGGKPGSTKKAWVHVTAEDGTFGLGSFAHGQLAASVVDYFIAPLIEGRDALATELLNDLVWRSQEGFQGGIATAAQSGVDLALWDLKGKLLGKPVYELIGGPSRQAVELYATGDDLEWMKELGFTRFKISNPFFYEEGSEGLTKLVEHVARAREIVGDEAELTLNPVMSFNVDIALRVAERLRPYKLRWFEEPLPPWDLQGYIELNRCITWTALATGEHHYGRKAFQQLVAARAADIIQPDIEWTGGLSETLKIYTYAEAAGIETITHMGGSTAWGQHFALAMPESSQAEWFMNTDVGQPLGDKLLPGVATAKGGKVVPSDAPGFGLEIPEDWIVPWDHSNQARAVYLPSQNQ
;
A
#
# COMPACT_ATOMS: atom_id res chain seq x y z
N MET A 1 9.89 -16.19 24.93
CA MET A 1 10.33 -14.79 25.16
C MET A 1 9.10 -13.92 25.30
N LYS A 2 8.95 -13.18 26.41
CA LYS A 2 7.74 -12.36 26.62
C LYS A 2 7.90 -10.95 26.07
N ILE A 3 6.79 -10.38 25.65
CA ILE A 3 6.67 -8.96 25.28
C ILE A 3 6.78 -8.12 26.55
N LYS A 4 7.79 -7.26 26.62
CA LYS A 4 8.01 -6.32 27.73
C LYS A 4 7.13 -5.08 27.58
N SER A 5 7.06 -4.53 26.36
CA SER A 5 6.27 -3.34 26.08
C SER A 5 5.88 -3.23 24.61
N VAL A 6 4.75 -2.58 24.36
CA VAL A 6 4.25 -2.20 23.03
C VAL A 6 3.92 -0.71 23.07
N ARG A 7 4.50 0.09 22.19
CA ARG A 7 4.31 1.54 22.18
C ARG A 7 4.32 2.11 20.78
N CYS A 8 3.54 3.14 20.57
CA CYS A 8 3.69 3.98 19.41
C CYS A 8 4.92 4.86 19.53
N VAL A 9 5.63 4.99 18.42
CA VAL A 9 6.83 5.81 18.26
C VAL A 9 6.78 6.56 16.93
N GLN A 10 7.66 7.54 16.80
CA GLN A 10 7.96 8.21 15.56
C GLN A 10 9.40 7.95 15.19
N ILE A 11 9.69 7.80 13.89
CA ILE A 11 11.05 7.77 13.38
C ILE A 11 11.42 9.19 12.96
N ASP A 12 12.35 9.80 13.69
CA ASP A 12 12.83 11.16 13.46
C ASP A 12 14.14 11.10 12.65
N ALA A 13 14.03 10.62 11.41
CA ALA A 13 15.15 10.55 10.49
C ALA A 13 15.60 11.95 10.09
N PRO A 14 16.92 12.18 9.90
CA PRO A 14 17.43 13.43 9.36
C PRO A 14 16.77 13.76 8.00
N GLU A 15 16.48 15.04 7.78
CA GLU A 15 16.01 15.48 6.47
C GLU A 15 17.12 15.26 5.44
N THR A 16 16.82 14.57 4.35
CA THR A 16 17.72 14.49 3.20
C THR A 16 17.65 15.82 2.46
N GLU A 17 18.82 16.44 2.24
CA GLU A 17 18.90 17.65 1.40
C GLU A 17 18.36 17.31 0.01
N SER A 18 17.37 18.07 -0.47
CA SER A 18 16.88 17.92 -1.83
C SER A 18 17.97 18.34 -2.82
N SER A 19 18.23 17.51 -3.83
CA SER A 19 19.15 17.87 -4.90
C SER A 19 18.64 19.11 -5.64
N PRO A 20 19.49 20.12 -5.91
CA PRO A 20 19.08 21.30 -6.68
C PRO A 20 18.76 21.01 -8.15
N ASP A 21 19.11 19.85 -8.67
CA ASP A 21 18.95 19.44 -10.07
C ASP A 21 17.70 18.60 -10.32
N THR A 22 16.64 18.82 -9.57
CA THR A 22 15.36 18.13 -9.79
C THR A 22 14.71 18.58 -11.10
N ARG A 23 14.29 17.62 -11.93
CA ARG A 23 13.39 17.92 -13.06
C ARG A 23 12.10 18.56 -12.53
N PRO A 24 11.38 19.38 -13.33
CA PRO A 24 10.10 19.92 -12.91
C PRO A 24 9.21 18.83 -12.32
N GLY A 25 8.82 19.03 -11.07
CA GLY A 25 8.21 18.01 -10.25
C GLY A 25 6.97 17.41 -10.86
N TRP A 26 6.89 16.12 -10.79
CA TRP A 26 5.73 15.33 -11.08
C TRP A 26 4.95 15.14 -9.78
N ASN A 27 3.72 15.66 -9.73
CA ASN A 27 2.85 15.54 -8.57
C ASN A 27 1.55 14.84 -8.93
N THR A 28 1.54 13.51 -8.80
CA THR A 28 0.34 12.69 -9.02
C THR A 28 -0.82 13.03 -8.10
N TYR A 29 -0.53 13.47 -6.90
CA TYR A 29 -1.59 13.73 -5.92
C TYR A 29 -2.41 14.98 -6.25
N ALA A 30 -1.81 15.98 -6.89
CA ALA A 30 -2.50 17.21 -7.26
C ALA A 30 -3.52 17.03 -8.39
N THR A 31 -3.38 15.96 -9.18
CA THR A 31 -4.24 15.72 -10.36
C THR A 31 -5.07 14.44 -10.25
N ARG A 32 -4.90 13.67 -9.16
CA ARG A 32 -5.58 12.39 -8.99
C ARG A 32 -7.04 12.57 -8.59
N SER A 33 -7.94 11.98 -9.38
CA SER A 33 -9.33 11.85 -8.99
C SER A 33 -9.49 10.94 -7.78
N GLN A 34 -10.44 11.24 -6.91
CA GLN A 34 -10.78 10.45 -5.72
C GLN A 34 -12.23 10.77 -5.32
N PRO A 35 -12.88 9.98 -4.45
CA PRO A 35 -14.30 10.15 -4.17
C PRO A 35 -14.73 11.56 -3.73
N ILE A 36 -13.87 12.28 -2.99
CA ILE A 36 -14.16 13.65 -2.54
C ILE A 36 -14.14 14.66 -3.71
N ALA A 37 -13.46 14.35 -4.81
CA ALA A 37 -13.40 15.21 -6.00
C ALA A 37 -14.76 15.40 -6.70
N ARG A 38 -15.78 14.61 -6.29
CA ARG A 38 -17.17 14.85 -6.62
C ARG A 38 -17.66 16.26 -6.26
N TYR A 39 -17.12 16.82 -5.21
CA TYR A 39 -17.46 18.18 -4.76
C TYR A 39 -16.44 19.14 -5.38
N THR A 40 -16.92 20.07 -6.24
CA THR A 40 -16.06 20.98 -7.00
C THR A 40 -15.13 21.82 -6.14
N ASP A 41 -15.55 22.13 -4.89
CA ASP A 41 -14.73 22.86 -3.92
C ASP A 41 -13.52 22.05 -3.40
N PHE A 42 -13.47 20.74 -3.69
CA PHE A 42 -12.43 19.82 -3.26
C PHE A 42 -11.77 19.08 -4.42
N THR A 43 -11.97 19.50 -5.66
CA THR A 43 -11.41 18.84 -6.87
C THR A 43 -9.89 18.93 -6.98
N ARG A 44 -9.28 19.82 -6.19
CA ARG A 44 -7.84 19.86 -5.98
C ARG A 44 -7.54 19.74 -4.49
N VAL A 45 -7.35 18.55 -4.01
CA VAL A 45 -6.54 18.35 -2.82
C VAL A 45 -5.10 18.56 -3.28
N ASP A 46 -4.65 19.82 -3.31
CA ASP A 46 -3.23 20.12 -3.48
C ASP A 46 -2.51 19.29 -2.45
N GLY A 47 -1.80 18.23 -2.86
CA GLY A 47 -0.92 17.38 -2.07
C GLY A 47 -0.95 17.51 -0.56
N GLY A 48 -1.92 18.19 -0.08
CA GLY A 48 -2.25 18.37 1.30
C GLY A 48 -2.59 17.02 1.88
N LYS A 49 -1.55 16.22 2.08
CA LYS A 49 -1.59 15.31 3.22
C LYS A 49 -2.18 16.13 4.34
N PRO A 50 -3.33 15.72 4.94
CA PRO A 50 -3.84 16.39 6.14
C PRO A 50 -2.65 16.60 7.05
N GLY A 51 -2.29 17.86 7.36
CA GLY A 51 -1.04 18.36 7.87
C GLY A 51 -0.04 17.26 8.13
N SER A 52 1.15 17.28 7.62
CA SER A 52 2.12 16.17 7.62
C SER A 52 2.11 15.46 8.96
N THR A 53 1.17 14.53 9.11
CA THR A 53 1.14 13.67 10.28
C THR A 53 2.35 12.79 10.11
N LYS A 54 3.38 13.04 10.88
CA LYS A 54 4.55 12.18 10.93
C LYS A 54 4.05 10.75 11.01
N LYS A 55 4.61 9.84 10.21
CA LYS A 55 4.15 8.44 10.17
C LYS A 55 4.37 7.83 11.55
N ALA A 56 3.31 7.30 12.14
CA ALA A 56 3.41 6.58 13.41
C ALA A 56 3.90 5.15 13.16
N TRP A 57 4.69 4.64 14.10
CA TRP A 57 5.26 3.30 14.09
C TRP A 57 4.90 2.58 15.40
N VAL A 58 4.93 1.26 15.38
CA VAL A 58 4.86 0.43 16.58
C VAL A 58 6.25 -0.08 16.90
N HIS A 59 6.63 0.03 18.16
CA HIS A 59 7.84 -0.52 18.75
C HIS A 59 7.45 -1.57 19.77
N VAL A 60 7.77 -2.84 19.50
CA VAL A 60 7.54 -3.97 20.40
C VAL A 60 8.88 -4.41 20.95
N THR A 61 9.04 -4.40 22.28
CA THR A 61 10.28 -4.80 22.96
C THR A 61 10.07 -6.11 23.71
N ALA A 62 10.98 -7.06 23.57
CA ALA A 62 11.06 -8.29 24.35
C ALA A 62 11.79 -8.09 25.69
N GLU A 63 11.70 -9.07 26.61
CA GLU A 63 12.34 -9.01 27.93
C GLU A 63 13.87 -8.89 27.88
N ASP A 64 14.52 -9.40 26.84
CA ASP A 64 15.97 -9.33 26.63
C ASP A 64 16.45 -7.99 26.01
N GLY A 65 15.52 -7.09 25.68
CA GLY A 65 15.79 -5.81 25.03
C GLY A 65 15.72 -5.84 23.51
N THR A 66 15.63 -7.01 22.88
CA THR A 66 15.41 -7.09 21.42
C THR A 66 14.09 -6.43 21.07
N PHE A 67 14.05 -5.65 19.97
CA PHE A 67 12.84 -4.97 19.56
C PHE A 67 12.54 -5.16 18.06
N GLY A 68 11.27 -5.06 17.73
CA GLY A 68 10.77 -5.03 16.37
C GLY A 68 9.98 -3.75 16.08
N LEU A 69 10.00 -3.35 14.83
CA LEU A 69 9.33 -2.16 14.30
C LEU A 69 8.31 -2.54 13.24
N GLY A 70 7.17 -1.87 13.26
CA GLY A 70 6.15 -1.97 12.24
C GLY A 70 5.47 -0.63 12.02
N SER A 71 5.07 -0.32 10.80
CA SER A 71 4.35 0.93 10.52
C SER A 71 2.90 0.67 10.13
N PHE A 72 2.09 1.70 10.15
CA PHE A 72 0.67 1.64 9.85
C PHE A 72 0.14 2.97 9.29
N ALA A 73 -1.00 2.90 8.63
CA ALA A 73 -1.71 4.08 8.15
C ALA A 73 -2.49 4.79 9.27
N HIS A 74 -3.00 5.98 8.95
CA HIS A 74 -3.87 6.80 9.81
C HIS A 74 -3.23 7.33 11.10
N GLY A 75 -1.92 7.28 11.22
CA GLY A 75 -1.08 7.99 12.19
C GLY A 75 -1.69 8.13 13.59
N GLN A 76 -2.07 9.35 13.96
CA GLN A 76 -2.55 9.70 15.30
C GLN A 76 -3.77 8.90 15.78
N LEU A 77 -4.73 8.61 14.89
CA LEU A 77 -5.94 7.88 15.28
C LEU A 77 -5.63 6.41 15.58
N ALA A 78 -4.82 5.76 14.75
CA ALA A 78 -4.41 4.39 14.95
C ALA A 78 -3.43 4.24 16.13
N ALA A 79 -2.57 5.24 16.38
CA ALA A 79 -1.66 5.26 17.53
C ALA A 79 -2.39 5.13 18.87
N SER A 80 -3.53 5.80 19.03
CA SER A 80 -4.35 5.66 20.24
C SER A 80 -4.91 4.25 20.41
N VAL A 81 -5.28 3.59 19.31
CA VAL A 81 -5.73 2.17 19.36
C VAL A 81 -4.58 1.26 19.77
N VAL A 82 -3.36 1.50 19.28
CA VAL A 82 -2.19 0.71 19.69
C VAL A 82 -1.92 0.87 21.18
N ASP A 83 -1.71 2.11 21.64
CA ASP A 83 -1.19 2.36 22.99
C ASP A 83 -2.22 2.08 24.09
N TYR A 84 -3.50 2.41 23.86
CA TYR A 84 -4.52 2.31 24.90
C TYR A 84 -5.39 1.07 24.80
N PHE A 85 -5.42 0.39 23.66
CA PHE A 85 -6.28 -0.77 23.48
C PHE A 85 -5.49 -2.07 23.23
N ILE A 86 -4.53 -2.07 22.28
CA ILE A 86 -3.82 -3.29 21.90
C ILE A 86 -2.68 -3.60 22.87
N ALA A 87 -1.87 -2.62 23.25
CA ALA A 87 -0.69 -2.82 24.10
C ALA A 87 -1.01 -3.55 25.42
N PRO A 88 -2.00 -3.11 26.24
CA PRO A 88 -2.33 -3.80 27.48
C PRO A 88 -2.88 -5.21 27.30
N LEU A 89 -3.38 -5.54 26.10
CA LEU A 89 -3.91 -6.86 25.78
C LEU A 89 -2.80 -7.90 25.52
N ILE A 90 -1.65 -7.48 24.95
CA ILE A 90 -0.61 -8.39 24.48
C ILE A 90 0.69 -8.31 25.28
N GLU A 91 0.93 -7.29 26.08
CA GLU A 91 2.09 -7.21 26.99
C GLU A 91 2.11 -8.39 27.97
N GLY A 92 3.30 -8.94 28.26
CA GLY A 92 3.51 -10.12 29.08
C GLY A 92 3.26 -11.46 28.37
N ARG A 93 2.75 -11.46 27.12
CA ARG A 93 2.53 -12.66 26.33
C ARG A 93 3.79 -13.08 25.57
N ASP A 94 3.78 -14.30 25.01
CA ASP A 94 4.90 -14.81 24.22
C ASP A 94 4.97 -14.10 22.85
N ALA A 95 6.10 -13.41 22.59
CA ALA A 95 6.36 -12.66 21.37
C ALA A 95 6.41 -13.55 20.11
N LEU A 96 6.72 -14.86 20.26
CA LEU A 96 6.79 -15.78 19.13
C LEU A 96 5.42 -16.32 18.69
N ALA A 97 4.40 -16.14 19.52
CA ALA A 97 3.05 -16.66 19.26
C ALA A 97 2.23 -15.70 18.35
N THR A 98 2.78 -15.32 17.21
CA THR A 98 2.22 -14.29 16.30
C THR A 98 0.76 -14.59 15.89
N GLU A 99 0.40 -15.87 15.63
CA GLU A 99 -0.98 -16.25 15.30
C GLU A 99 -1.96 -16.02 16.45
N LEU A 100 -1.57 -16.41 17.69
CA LEU A 100 -2.39 -16.17 18.87
C LEU A 100 -2.59 -14.67 19.11
N LEU A 101 -1.52 -13.88 18.99
CA LEU A 101 -1.55 -12.43 19.20
C LEU A 101 -2.42 -11.74 18.15
N ASN A 102 -2.27 -12.12 16.88
CA ASN A 102 -3.09 -11.59 15.79
C ASN A 102 -4.59 -11.93 16.00
N ASP A 103 -4.93 -13.18 16.31
CA ASP A 103 -6.33 -13.59 16.54
C ASP A 103 -6.93 -12.93 17.79
N LEU A 104 -6.13 -12.77 18.85
CA LEU A 104 -6.56 -12.07 20.06
C LEU A 104 -6.92 -10.61 19.80
N VAL A 105 -6.05 -9.88 19.07
CA VAL A 105 -6.30 -8.49 18.68
C VAL A 105 -7.51 -8.41 17.75
N TRP A 106 -7.60 -9.29 16.77
CA TRP A 106 -8.74 -9.34 15.85
C TRP A 106 -10.08 -9.52 16.59
N ARG A 107 -10.16 -10.49 17.52
CA ARG A 107 -11.39 -10.77 18.26
C ARG A 107 -11.75 -9.68 19.26
N SER A 108 -10.76 -8.99 19.82
CA SER A 108 -11.01 -7.89 20.76
C SER A 108 -11.65 -6.66 20.10
N GLN A 109 -11.59 -6.56 18.78
CA GLN A 109 -12.16 -5.45 18.01
C GLN A 109 -13.62 -5.67 17.60
N GLU A 110 -14.37 -6.54 18.26
CA GLU A 110 -15.73 -6.98 17.88
C GLU A 110 -16.70 -5.85 17.51
N GLY A 111 -16.57 -4.67 18.12
CA GLY A 111 -17.45 -3.52 17.88
C GLY A 111 -16.91 -2.48 16.89
N PHE A 112 -15.67 -2.61 16.38
CA PHE A 112 -15.03 -1.57 15.56
C PHE A 112 -13.99 -2.10 14.58
N GLN A 113 -14.14 -3.34 14.11
CA GLN A 113 -13.29 -3.95 13.10
C GLN A 113 -13.31 -3.15 11.80
N GLY A 114 -12.16 -3.08 11.13
CA GLY A 114 -11.96 -2.39 9.87
C GLY A 114 -11.30 -1.01 10.02
N GLY A 115 -10.88 -0.43 8.92
CA GLY A 115 -10.29 0.91 8.86
C GLY A 115 -9.15 1.10 9.86
N ILE A 116 -9.28 2.12 10.70
CA ILE A 116 -8.25 2.55 11.65
C ILE A 116 -7.83 1.44 12.63
N ALA A 117 -8.78 0.64 13.13
CA ALA A 117 -8.49 -0.42 14.08
C ALA A 117 -7.65 -1.54 13.43
N THR A 118 -7.98 -1.91 12.19
CA THR A 118 -7.22 -2.91 11.44
C THR A 118 -5.86 -2.38 11.03
N ALA A 119 -5.73 -1.09 10.71
CA ALA A 119 -4.43 -0.45 10.47
C ALA A 119 -3.54 -0.48 11.74
N ALA A 120 -4.11 -0.19 12.92
CA ALA A 120 -3.38 -0.32 14.19
C ALA A 120 -2.89 -1.76 14.44
N GLN A 121 -3.75 -2.76 14.17
CA GLN A 121 -3.37 -4.18 14.21
C GLN A 121 -2.23 -4.47 13.24
N SER A 122 -2.24 -3.89 12.03
CA SER A 122 -1.16 -4.08 11.05
C SER A 122 0.20 -3.69 11.60
N GLY A 123 0.31 -2.51 12.20
CA GLY A 123 1.57 -2.04 12.76
C GLY A 123 2.08 -2.94 13.89
N VAL A 124 1.19 -3.44 14.74
CA VAL A 124 1.55 -4.38 15.82
C VAL A 124 2.00 -5.72 15.25
N ASP A 125 1.27 -6.28 14.29
CA ASP A 125 1.61 -7.55 13.64
C ASP A 125 2.97 -7.49 12.94
N LEU A 126 3.23 -6.40 12.19
CA LEU A 126 4.51 -6.18 11.53
C LEU A 126 5.66 -6.06 12.54
N ALA A 127 5.48 -5.32 13.64
CA ALA A 127 6.49 -5.22 14.69
C ALA A 127 6.76 -6.57 15.35
N LEU A 128 5.74 -7.42 15.52
CA LEU A 128 5.89 -8.77 16.06
C LEU A 128 6.64 -9.69 15.08
N TRP A 129 6.39 -9.60 13.78
CA TRP A 129 7.13 -10.37 12.77
C TRP A 129 8.59 -9.92 12.67
N ASP A 130 8.86 -8.61 12.75
CA ASP A 130 10.22 -8.07 12.78
C ASP A 130 10.97 -8.57 14.02
N LEU A 131 10.34 -8.46 15.21
CA LEU A 131 10.87 -8.98 16.45
C LEU A 131 11.14 -10.50 16.39
N LYS A 132 10.19 -11.29 15.87
CA LYS A 132 10.33 -12.73 15.71
C LYS A 132 11.51 -13.10 14.82
N GLY A 133 11.68 -12.38 13.69
CA GLY A 133 12.82 -12.58 12.81
C GLY A 133 14.16 -12.29 13.51
N LYS A 134 14.24 -11.20 14.28
CA LYS A 134 15.43 -10.81 15.05
C LYS A 134 15.73 -11.82 16.17
N LEU A 135 14.73 -12.27 16.93
CA LEU A 135 14.90 -13.29 17.97
C LEU A 135 15.36 -14.65 17.43
N LEU A 136 14.97 -14.99 16.20
CA LEU A 136 15.32 -16.25 15.56
C LEU A 136 16.57 -16.13 14.64
N GLY A 137 17.10 -14.91 14.43
CA GLY A 137 18.22 -14.64 13.56
C GLY A 137 17.90 -14.92 12.08
N LYS A 138 16.64 -14.69 11.65
CA LYS A 138 16.15 -15.01 10.31
C LYS A 138 15.42 -13.84 9.67
N PRO A 139 15.59 -13.61 8.35
CA PRO A 139 14.74 -12.69 7.62
C PRO A 139 13.29 -13.22 7.55
N VAL A 140 12.32 -12.32 7.56
CA VAL A 140 10.90 -12.70 7.60
C VAL A 140 10.49 -13.54 6.39
N TYR A 141 11.03 -13.27 5.19
CA TYR A 141 10.69 -14.07 4.00
C TYR A 141 11.03 -15.57 4.19
N GLU A 142 12.11 -15.93 4.92
CA GLU A 142 12.41 -17.33 5.26
C GLU A 142 11.37 -17.91 6.24
N LEU A 143 10.94 -17.12 7.22
CA LEU A 143 9.96 -17.56 8.23
C LEU A 143 8.58 -17.84 7.64
N ILE A 144 8.25 -17.23 6.51
CA ILE A 144 6.98 -17.45 5.81
C ILE A 144 7.10 -18.40 4.60
N GLY A 145 8.26 -19.07 4.45
CA GLY A 145 8.44 -20.17 3.51
C GLY A 145 9.18 -19.83 2.21
N GLY A 146 9.73 -18.60 2.07
CA GLY A 146 10.52 -18.19 0.90
C GLY A 146 12.02 -18.51 1.00
N PRO A 147 12.83 -18.07 0.01
CA PRO A 147 12.39 -17.32 -1.16
C PRO A 147 11.79 -18.22 -2.26
N SER A 148 10.79 -17.75 -3.00
CA SER A 148 10.24 -18.42 -4.18
C SER A 148 10.91 -17.96 -5.49
N ARG A 149 11.67 -16.87 -5.44
CA ARG A 149 12.37 -16.25 -6.58
C ARG A 149 13.65 -15.56 -6.13
N GLN A 150 14.51 -15.16 -7.10
CA GLN A 150 15.78 -14.47 -6.80
C GLN A 150 15.59 -12.96 -6.60
N ALA A 151 14.60 -12.36 -7.23
CA ALA A 151 14.28 -10.95 -7.14
C ALA A 151 12.78 -10.75 -7.37
N VAL A 152 12.22 -9.70 -6.80
CA VAL A 152 10.83 -9.28 -7.01
C VAL A 152 10.78 -8.36 -8.22
N GLU A 153 9.94 -8.67 -9.20
CA GLU A 153 9.61 -7.78 -10.32
C GLU A 153 8.76 -6.61 -9.82
N LEU A 154 8.98 -5.42 -10.36
CA LEU A 154 8.30 -4.21 -9.92
C LEU A 154 7.53 -3.55 -11.06
N TYR A 155 6.36 -2.98 -10.73
CA TYR A 155 5.74 -1.93 -11.54
C TYR A 155 5.86 -0.58 -10.82
N ALA A 156 6.12 0.48 -11.61
CA ALA A 156 6.23 1.82 -11.06
C ALA A 156 4.88 2.54 -11.11
N THR A 157 4.46 3.07 -9.96
CA THR A 157 3.24 3.89 -9.86
C THR A 157 3.59 5.35 -9.98
N GLY A 158 3.04 5.97 -11.01
CA GLY A 158 3.36 7.34 -11.27
C GLY A 158 2.99 7.81 -12.68
N ASP A 159 3.14 9.13 -12.98
CA ASP A 159 2.81 9.72 -14.29
C ASP A 159 4.04 10.25 -15.06
N ASP A 160 5.24 10.30 -14.48
CA ASP A 160 6.48 10.57 -15.22
C ASP A 160 7.04 9.28 -15.84
N LEU A 161 6.40 8.86 -16.92
CA LEU A 161 6.69 7.59 -17.56
C LEU A 161 8.06 7.55 -18.24
N GLU A 162 8.53 8.68 -18.78
CA GLU A 162 9.85 8.79 -19.38
C GLU A 162 10.94 8.52 -18.35
N TRP A 163 10.84 9.15 -17.17
CA TRP A 163 11.79 8.92 -16.09
C TRP A 163 11.75 7.49 -15.54
N MET A 164 10.56 6.92 -15.37
CA MET A 164 10.44 5.52 -14.96
C MET A 164 11.10 4.56 -15.95
N LYS A 165 10.98 4.82 -17.25
CA LYS A 165 11.70 4.05 -18.30
C LYS A 165 13.21 4.21 -18.19
N GLU A 166 13.72 5.42 -17.95
CA GLU A 166 15.13 5.69 -17.73
C GLU A 166 15.68 4.89 -16.53
N LEU A 167 14.86 4.69 -15.48
CA LEU A 167 15.18 3.86 -14.31
C LEU A 167 15.08 2.35 -14.57
N GLY A 168 14.66 1.94 -15.77
CA GLY A 168 14.59 0.54 -16.19
C GLY A 168 13.29 -0.19 -15.86
N PHE A 169 12.23 0.52 -15.49
CA PHE A 169 10.90 -0.09 -15.36
C PHE A 169 10.29 -0.41 -16.73
N THR A 170 9.55 -1.51 -16.80
CA THR A 170 8.81 -1.98 -17.98
C THR A 170 7.32 -2.17 -17.69
N ARG A 171 6.90 -1.92 -16.46
CA ARG A 171 5.53 -2.02 -15.96
C ARG A 171 5.16 -0.73 -15.25
N PHE A 172 3.99 -0.17 -15.56
CA PHE A 172 3.62 1.17 -15.16
C PHE A 172 2.18 1.21 -14.69
N LYS A 173 1.93 1.92 -13.59
CA LYS A 173 0.60 2.28 -13.11
C LYS A 173 0.43 3.79 -13.13
N ILE A 174 -0.55 4.26 -13.90
CA ILE A 174 -0.91 5.67 -13.98
C ILE A 174 -2.19 5.96 -13.20
N SER A 175 -2.32 7.21 -12.75
CA SER A 175 -3.52 7.70 -12.08
C SER A 175 -4.59 8.14 -13.08
N ASN A 176 -5.82 8.29 -12.57
CA ASN A 176 -6.91 8.95 -13.28
C ASN A 176 -7.03 10.41 -12.80
N PRO A 177 -6.75 11.41 -13.65
CA PRO A 177 -6.89 12.81 -13.26
C PRO A 177 -8.32 13.36 -13.40
N PHE A 178 -9.27 12.58 -13.93
CA PHE A 178 -10.62 13.05 -14.29
C PHE A 178 -11.70 12.32 -13.49
N PHE A 179 -12.70 13.07 -13.02
CA PHE A 179 -13.84 12.54 -12.33
C PHE A 179 -15.06 12.40 -13.26
N TYR A 180 -15.97 11.44 -13.00
CA TYR A 180 -17.07 11.15 -13.92
C TYR A 180 -18.09 12.30 -14.03
N GLU A 181 -18.22 13.16 -13.03
CA GLU A 181 -19.08 14.34 -13.07
C GLU A 181 -18.63 15.39 -14.11
N GLU A 182 -17.41 15.30 -14.61
CA GLU A 182 -16.95 16.08 -15.77
C GLU A 182 -17.62 15.63 -17.10
N GLY A 183 -18.41 14.54 -17.04
CA GLY A 183 -19.18 14.04 -18.17
C GLY A 183 -18.34 13.50 -19.32
N SER A 184 -18.83 13.71 -20.55
CA SER A 184 -18.16 13.19 -21.74
C SER A 184 -16.80 13.84 -22.03
N GLU A 185 -16.60 15.07 -21.59
CA GLU A 185 -15.31 15.77 -21.74
C GLU A 185 -14.25 15.14 -20.86
N GLY A 186 -14.53 14.91 -19.56
CA GLY A 186 -13.61 14.22 -18.64
C GLY A 186 -13.26 12.82 -19.13
N LEU A 187 -14.26 12.08 -19.63
CA LEU A 187 -14.02 10.76 -20.21
C LEU A 187 -13.10 10.83 -21.45
N THR A 188 -13.25 11.83 -22.30
CA THR A 188 -12.39 12.00 -23.47
C THR A 188 -10.94 12.32 -23.06
N LYS A 189 -10.76 13.24 -22.12
CA LYS A 189 -9.44 13.57 -21.55
C LYS A 189 -8.76 12.36 -20.90
N LEU A 190 -9.51 11.50 -20.22
CA LEU A 190 -8.97 10.25 -19.66
C LEU A 190 -8.46 9.31 -20.75
N VAL A 191 -9.24 9.14 -21.82
CA VAL A 191 -8.82 8.30 -22.96
C VAL A 191 -7.55 8.86 -23.63
N GLU A 192 -7.47 10.17 -23.81
CA GLU A 192 -6.28 10.84 -24.34
C GLU A 192 -5.07 10.69 -23.42
N HIS A 193 -5.26 10.77 -22.10
CA HIS A 193 -4.23 10.53 -21.10
C HIS A 193 -3.65 9.10 -21.19
N VAL A 194 -4.51 8.09 -21.27
CA VAL A 194 -4.09 6.69 -21.43
C VAL A 194 -3.45 6.44 -22.79
N ALA A 195 -3.97 7.05 -23.86
CA ALA A 195 -3.38 6.97 -25.21
C ALA A 195 -1.94 7.49 -25.22
N ARG A 196 -1.72 8.66 -24.62
CA ARG A 196 -0.39 9.25 -24.48
C ARG A 196 0.54 8.38 -23.64
N ALA A 197 0.04 7.84 -22.53
CA ALA A 197 0.82 6.92 -21.69
C ALA A 197 1.27 5.70 -22.50
N ARG A 198 0.37 5.08 -23.26
CA ARG A 198 0.69 3.93 -24.13
C ARG A 198 1.71 4.28 -25.22
N GLU A 199 1.61 5.47 -25.82
CA GLU A 199 2.60 5.94 -26.80
C GLU A 199 4.00 6.06 -26.17
N ILE A 200 4.11 6.61 -24.95
CA ILE A 200 5.37 6.79 -24.24
C ILE A 200 5.98 5.43 -23.85
N VAL A 201 5.19 4.52 -23.25
CA VAL A 201 5.72 3.26 -22.74
C VAL A 201 5.97 2.23 -23.85
N GLY A 202 5.23 2.32 -24.96
CA GLY A 202 5.27 1.36 -26.08
C GLY A 202 4.32 0.16 -25.87
N ASP A 203 4.10 -0.60 -26.94
CA ASP A 203 3.08 -1.67 -26.97
C ASP A 203 3.39 -2.89 -26.09
N GLU A 204 4.67 -3.16 -25.84
CA GLU A 204 5.13 -4.32 -25.09
C GLU A 204 5.15 -4.12 -23.56
N ALA A 205 5.07 -2.85 -23.11
CA ALA A 205 5.06 -2.54 -21.69
C ALA A 205 3.72 -2.88 -21.04
N GLU A 206 3.75 -3.36 -19.80
CA GLU A 206 2.53 -3.48 -19.00
C GLU A 206 2.10 -2.08 -18.53
N LEU A 207 0.88 -1.70 -18.85
CA LEU A 207 0.28 -0.43 -18.43
C LEU A 207 -1.01 -0.72 -17.67
N THR A 208 -1.18 -0.08 -16.53
CA THR A 208 -2.38 -0.19 -15.69
C THR A 208 -2.91 1.19 -15.32
N LEU A 209 -4.19 1.27 -15.01
CA LEU A 209 -4.86 2.51 -14.64
C LEU A 209 -5.57 2.33 -13.31
N ASN A 210 -5.36 3.26 -12.37
CA ASN A 210 -6.11 3.34 -11.12
C ASN A 210 -7.03 4.58 -11.10
N PRO A 211 -8.35 4.41 -11.30
CA PRO A 211 -9.34 5.48 -11.11
C PRO A 211 -9.58 5.91 -9.67
N VAL A 212 -9.05 5.21 -8.69
CA VAL A 212 -9.16 5.54 -7.26
C VAL A 212 -10.62 5.76 -6.84
N MET A 213 -11.47 4.75 -7.06
CA MET A 213 -12.87 4.73 -6.61
C MET A 213 -13.74 5.87 -7.17
N SER A 214 -13.35 6.50 -8.29
CA SER A 214 -14.00 7.71 -8.79
C SER A 214 -15.18 7.45 -9.73
N PHE A 215 -15.54 6.19 -10.02
CA PHE A 215 -16.60 5.85 -10.96
C PHE A 215 -17.79 5.15 -10.29
N ASN A 216 -18.90 5.10 -11.03
CA ASN A 216 -19.98 4.15 -10.85
C ASN A 216 -19.91 3.05 -11.93
N VAL A 217 -20.76 2.03 -11.86
CA VAL A 217 -20.75 0.89 -12.80
C VAL A 217 -20.89 1.34 -14.26
N ASP A 218 -21.87 2.20 -14.56
CA ASP A 218 -22.11 2.68 -15.94
C ASP A 218 -20.87 3.39 -16.52
N ILE A 219 -20.29 4.30 -15.77
CA ILE A 219 -19.10 5.03 -16.22
C ILE A 219 -17.88 4.09 -16.33
N ALA A 220 -17.69 3.18 -15.37
CA ALA A 220 -16.60 2.23 -15.41
C ALA A 220 -16.67 1.33 -16.67
N LEU A 221 -17.85 0.85 -17.05
CA LEU A 221 -18.05 0.09 -18.28
C LEU A 221 -17.74 0.91 -19.54
N ARG A 222 -18.22 2.15 -19.60
CA ARG A 222 -17.95 3.06 -20.75
C ARG A 222 -16.47 3.40 -20.86
N VAL A 223 -15.80 3.64 -19.74
CA VAL A 223 -14.35 3.89 -19.68
C VAL A 223 -13.61 2.65 -20.17
N ALA A 224 -13.89 1.49 -19.60
CA ALA A 224 -13.22 0.25 -19.97
C ALA A 224 -13.34 -0.05 -21.47
N GLU A 225 -14.53 0.11 -22.06
CA GLU A 225 -14.72 -0.12 -23.49
C GLU A 225 -13.89 0.85 -24.35
N ARG A 226 -13.82 2.14 -24.01
CA ARG A 226 -13.00 3.10 -24.72
C ARG A 226 -11.49 2.88 -24.54
N LEU A 227 -11.08 2.28 -23.42
CA LEU A 227 -9.68 1.98 -23.13
C LEU A 227 -9.21 0.63 -23.70
N ARG A 228 -10.11 -0.20 -24.22
CA ARG A 228 -9.79 -1.53 -24.78
C ARG A 228 -8.64 -1.52 -25.82
N PRO A 229 -8.52 -0.54 -26.73
CA PRO A 229 -7.41 -0.49 -27.69
C PRO A 229 -6.02 -0.34 -27.06
N TYR A 230 -5.95 0.18 -25.85
CA TYR A 230 -4.67 0.47 -25.16
C TYR A 230 -4.13 -0.71 -24.35
N LYS A 231 -4.81 -1.88 -24.35
CA LYS A 231 -4.33 -3.16 -23.78
C LYS A 231 -3.84 -3.00 -22.33
N LEU A 232 -4.65 -2.44 -21.45
CA LEU A 232 -4.33 -2.36 -20.03
C LEU A 232 -4.14 -3.77 -19.44
N ARG A 233 -3.13 -3.97 -18.59
CA ARG A 233 -2.93 -5.23 -17.85
C ARG A 233 -4.01 -5.42 -16.79
N TRP A 234 -4.38 -4.35 -16.09
CA TRP A 234 -5.56 -4.32 -15.22
C TRP A 234 -6.15 -2.91 -15.09
N PHE A 235 -7.42 -2.89 -14.68
CA PHE A 235 -8.21 -1.73 -14.32
C PHE A 235 -8.44 -1.78 -12.82
N GLU A 236 -7.85 -0.85 -12.03
CA GLU A 236 -7.75 -0.90 -10.57
C GLU A 236 -8.78 0.00 -9.93
N GLU A 237 -9.46 -0.49 -8.91
CA GLU A 237 -10.41 0.24 -8.06
C GLU A 237 -11.31 1.28 -8.78
N PRO A 238 -12.02 0.88 -9.85
CA PRO A 238 -12.94 1.82 -10.51
C PRO A 238 -14.11 2.24 -9.62
N LEU A 239 -14.54 1.38 -8.67
CA LEU A 239 -15.67 1.59 -7.78
C LEU A 239 -15.20 1.66 -6.31
N PRO A 240 -16.03 2.28 -5.43
CA PRO A 240 -15.80 2.22 -3.99
C PRO A 240 -15.78 0.77 -3.45
N PRO A 241 -15.02 0.49 -2.37
CA PRO A 241 -14.82 -0.88 -1.87
C PRO A 241 -16.09 -1.54 -1.31
N TRP A 242 -17.11 -0.78 -0.95
CA TRP A 242 -18.39 -1.32 -0.47
C TRP A 242 -19.36 -1.75 -1.57
N ASP A 243 -19.06 -1.48 -2.85
CA ASP A 243 -19.90 -1.86 -3.99
C ASP A 243 -19.53 -3.23 -4.56
N LEU A 244 -19.65 -4.27 -3.72
CA LEU A 244 -19.36 -5.65 -4.15
C LEU A 244 -20.19 -6.08 -5.36
N GLN A 245 -21.45 -5.67 -5.45
CA GLN A 245 -22.33 -6.04 -6.58
C GLN A 245 -21.87 -5.38 -7.88
N GLY A 246 -21.44 -4.12 -7.80
CA GLY A 246 -20.84 -3.42 -8.93
C GLY A 246 -19.55 -4.10 -9.42
N TYR A 247 -18.67 -4.52 -8.51
CA TYR A 247 -17.46 -5.28 -8.87
C TYR A 247 -17.79 -6.62 -9.55
N ILE A 248 -18.81 -7.37 -9.07
CA ILE A 248 -19.29 -8.60 -9.71
C ILE A 248 -19.78 -8.31 -11.13
N GLU A 249 -20.54 -7.24 -11.33
CA GLU A 249 -21.03 -6.84 -12.64
C GLU A 249 -19.89 -6.45 -13.57
N LEU A 250 -18.96 -5.63 -13.12
CA LEU A 250 -17.79 -5.23 -13.90
C LEU A 250 -16.96 -6.43 -14.33
N ASN A 251 -16.65 -7.36 -13.41
CA ASN A 251 -15.82 -8.52 -13.73
C ASN A 251 -16.47 -9.49 -14.72
N ARG A 252 -17.80 -9.53 -14.78
CA ARG A 252 -18.54 -10.29 -15.81
C ARG A 252 -18.54 -9.61 -17.17
N CYS A 253 -18.55 -8.29 -17.22
CA CYS A 253 -18.66 -7.51 -18.44
C CYS A 253 -17.29 -7.20 -19.07
N ILE A 254 -16.28 -6.93 -18.24
CA ILE A 254 -14.94 -6.56 -18.70
C ILE A 254 -14.09 -7.84 -18.79
N THR A 255 -13.92 -8.37 -20.00
CA THR A 255 -13.23 -9.66 -20.24
C THR A 255 -11.88 -9.50 -20.96
N TRP A 256 -11.49 -8.30 -21.33
CA TRP A 256 -10.28 -8.00 -22.11
C TRP A 256 -9.14 -7.38 -21.28
N THR A 257 -9.39 -7.07 -20.02
CA THR A 257 -8.39 -6.63 -19.05
C THR A 257 -8.78 -7.20 -17.69
N ALA A 258 -7.81 -7.46 -16.82
CA ALA A 258 -8.11 -7.89 -15.46
C ALA A 258 -8.72 -6.76 -14.65
N LEU A 259 -9.62 -7.09 -13.73
CA LEU A 259 -10.14 -6.16 -12.72
C LEU A 259 -9.37 -6.37 -11.42
N ALA A 260 -8.79 -5.29 -10.89
CA ALA A 260 -8.01 -5.32 -9.65
C ALA A 260 -8.68 -4.45 -8.58
N THR A 261 -8.63 -4.88 -7.32
CA THR A 261 -9.09 -4.10 -6.16
C THR A 261 -8.54 -4.69 -4.86
N GLY A 262 -8.63 -3.94 -3.78
CA GLY A 262 -8.34 -4.49 -2.46
C GLY A 262 -7.59 -3.58 -1.51
N GLU A 263 -6.93 -2.52 -1.96
CA GLU A 263 -6.15 -1.65 -1.05
C GLU A 263 -7.04 -1.06 0.06
N HIS A 264 -8.30 -0.75 -0.24
CA HIS A 264 -9.28 -0.22 0.71
C HIS A 264 -10.17 -1.29 1.38
N HIS A 265 -9.79 -2.57 1.30
CA HIS A 265 -10.46 -3.65 2.01
C HIS A 265 -9.68 -4.06 3.25
N TYR A 266 -10.36 -4.32 4.35
CA TYR A 266 -9.76 -4.56 5.65
C TYR A 266 -10.07 -5.96 6.18
N GLY A 267 -9.00 -6.72 6.49
CA GLY A 267 -9.08 -8.04 7.08
C GLY A 267 -9.60 -9.14 6.15
N ARG A 268 -9.26 -10.38 6.51
CA ARG A 268 -9.56 -11.60 5.72
C ARG A 268 -11.02 -11.77 5.31
N LYS A 269 -11.98 -11.23 6.08
CA LYS A 269 -13.41 -11.42 5.80
C LYS A 269 -13.90 -10.61 4.60
N ALA A 270 -13.39 -9.40 4.40
CA ALA A 270 -13.70 -8.61 3.22
C ALA A 270 -13.15 -9.29 1.95
N PHE A 271 -11.89 -9.76 1.99
CA PHE A 271 -11.29 -10.48 0.88
C PHE A 271 -11.96 -11.82 0.60
N GLN A 272 -12.41 -12.55 1.62
CA GLN A 272 -13.19 -13.77 1.43
C GLN A 272 -14.44 -13.53 0.59
N GLN A 273 -15.11 -12.39 0.78
CA GLN A 273 -16.29 -12.02 -0.01
C GLN A 273 -15.92 -11.72 -1.47
N LEU A 274 -14.85 -10.95 -1.70
CA LEU A 274 -14.34 -10.67 -3.06
C LEU A 274 -13.99 -11.95 -3.82
N VAL A 275 -13.22 -12.83 -3.18
CA VAL A 275 -12.76 -14.09 -3.77
C VAL A 275 -13.92 -15.04 -4.03
N ALA A 276 -14.82 -15.24 -3.07
CA ALA A 276 -15.98 -16.14 -3.22
C ALA A 276 -16.93 -15.67 -4.32
N ALA A 277 -17.10 -14.37 -4.49
CA ALA A 277 -17.94 -13.77 -5.53
C ALA A 277 -17.24 -13.67 -6.89
N ARG A 278 -15.92 -13.97 -6.98
CA ARG A 278 -15.08 -13.68 -8.15
C ARG A 278 -15.27 -12.24 -8.64
N ALA A 279 -15.22 -11.31 -7.70
CA ALA A 279 -15.46 -9.90 -7.95
C ALA A 279 -14.23 -9.16 -8.52
N ALA A 280 -13.06 -9.82 -8.51
CA ALA A 280 -11.81 -9.32 -9.08
C ALA A 280 -10.94 -10.49 -9.57
N ASP A 281 -10.04 -10.21 -10.51
CA ASP A 281 -9.02 -11.14 -11.03
C ASP A 281 -7.71 -11.01 -10.26
N ILE A 282 -7.48 -9.82 -9.68
CA ILE A 282 -6.30 -9.49 -8.86
C ILE A 282 -6.80 -8.84 -7.57
N ILE A 283 -6.30 -9.32 -6.43
CA ILE A 283 -6.53 -8.65 -5.15
C ILE A 283 -5.27 -7.95 -4.67
N GLN A 284 -5.45 -6.75 -4.10
CA GLN A 284 -4.34 -5.85 -3.76
C GLN A 284 -4.37 -5.42 -2.28
N PRO A 285 -4.26 -6.37 -1.32
CA PRO A 285 -4.24 -5.99 0.08
C PRO A 285 -3.05 -5.06 0.38
N ASP A 286 -3.29 -4.04 1.19
CA ASP A 286 -2.21 -3.25 1.78
C ASP A 286 -1.82 -3.86 3.13
N ILE A 287 -0.56 -4.25 3.27
CA ILE A 287 -0.07 -4.94 4.48
C ILE A 287 -0.11 -4.02 5.72
N GLU A 288 0.05 -2.70 5.54
CA GLU A 288 -0.06 -1.72 6.62
C GLU A 288 -1.52 -1.43 7.02
N TRP A 289 -2.51 -1.82 6.18
CA TRP A 289 -3.91 -1.46 6.41
C TRP A 289 -4.78 -2.65 6.76
N THR A 290 -4.50 -3.82 6.19
CA THR A 290 -5.42 -4.98 6.20
C THR A 290 -5.31 -5.88 7.42
N GLY A 291 -4.44 -5.57 8.40
CA GLY A 291 -4.22 -6.37 9.62
C GLY A 291 -2.84 -7.03 9.69
N GLY A 292 -1.88 -6.52 8.88
CA GLY A 292 -0.49 -6.95 8.87
C GLY A 292 -0.21 -8.16 8.00
N LEU A 293 1.01 -8.70 8.16
CA LEU A 293 1.49 -9.85 7.39
C LEU A 293 0.66 -11.11 7.69
N SER A 294 0.29 -11.36 8.95
CA SER A 294 -0.51 -12.53 9.34
C SER A 294 -1.88 -12.57 8.65
N GLU A 295 -2.56 -11.44 8.50
CA GLU A 295 -3.81 -11.35 7.73
C GLU A 295 -3.56 -11.50 6.24
N THR A 296 -2.52 -10.86 5.71
CA THR A 296 -2.17 -10.91 4.28
C THR A 296 -1.85 -12.35 3.83
N LEU A 297 -1.17 -13.14 4.65
CA LEU A 297 -0.91 -14.56 4.36
C LEU A 297 -2.20 -15.39 4.26
N LYS A 298 -3.19 -15.11 5.12
CA LYS A 298 -4.51 -15.77 5.06
C LYS A 298 -5.31 -15.33 3.83
N ILE A 299 -5.24 -14.04 3.49
CA ILE A 299 -5.87 -13.48 2.28
C ILE A 299 -5.25 -14.13 1.04
N TYR A 300 -3.92 -14.20 0.97
CA TYR A 300 -3.19 -14.86 -0.09
C TYR A 300 -3.64 -16.32 -0.28
N THR A 301 -3.77 -17.08 0.80
CA THR A 301 -4.20 -18.49 0.73
C THR A 301 -5.60 -18.65 0.12
N TYR A 302 -6.55 -17.76 0.43
CA TYR A 302 -7.88 -17.78 -0.18
C TYR A 302 -7.83 -17.45 -1.68
N ALA A 303 -7.02 -16.47 -2.06
CA ALA A 303 -6.89 -16.02 -3.44
C ALA A 303 -6.20 -17.10 -4.29
N GLU A 304 -5.09 -17.63 -3.83
CA GLU A 304 -4.31 -18.68 -4.49
C GLU A 304 -5.19 -19.92 -4.77
N ALA A 305 -5.90 -20.41 -3.76
CA ALA A 305 -6.82 -21.53 -3.90
C ALA A 305 -7.96 -21.27 -4.91
N ALA A 306 -8.32 -20.02 -5.15
CA ALA A 306 -9.32 -19.61 -6.14
C ALA A 306 -8.73 -19.30 -7.53
N GLY A 307 -7.40 -19.32 -7.70
CA GLY A 307 -6.70 -18.91 -8.92
C GLY A 307 -6.76 -17.39 -9.14
N ILE A 308 -6.80 -16.60 -8.07
CA ILE A 308 -6.80 -15.14 -8.09
C ILE A 308 -5.42 -14.66 -7.64
N GLU A 309 -4.80 -13.79 -8.42
CA GLU A 309 -3.48 -13.25 -8.15
C GLU A 309 -3.51 -12.26 -6.97
N THR A 310 -2.45 -12.26 -6.15
CA THR A 310 -2.29 -11.32 -5.05
C THR A 310 -1.08 -10.41 -5.31
N ILE A 311 -1.33 -9.12 -5.55
CA ILE A 311 -0.30 -8.09 -5.74
C ILE A 311 -0.50 -7.03 -4.68
N THR A 312 0.35 -6.99 -3.66
CA THR A 312 0.15 -6.08 -2.53
C THR A 312 0.34 -4.62 -2.92
N HIS A 313 -0.61 -3.74 -2.49
CA HIS A 313 -0.45 -2.30 -2.58
C HIS A 313 0.83 -1.86 -1.86
N MET A 314 1.60 -0.95 -2.44
CA MET A 314 2.90 -0.48 -1.92
C MET A 314 3.94 -1.59 -1.68
N GLY A 315 3.72 -2.81 -2.20
CA GLY A 315 4.51 -3.99 -1.86
C GLY A 315 5.99 -3.91 -2.21
N GLY A 316 6.36 -3.19 -3.25
CA GLY A 316 7.76 -2.95 -3.62
C GLY A 316 8.43 -1.83 -2.82
N SER A 317 7.66 -0.89 -2.28
CA SER A 317 8.15 0.29 -1.57
C SER A 317 8.28 0.10 -0.05
N THR A 318 7.86 -1.05 0.48
CA THR A 318 7.93 -1.36 1.91
C THR A 318 8.71 -2.64 2.17
N ALA A 319 9.44 -2.72 3.27
CA ALA A 319 10.23 -3.91 3.60
C ALA A 319 9.35 -5.16 3.72
N TRP A 320 8.18 -5.07 4.38
CA TRP A 320 7.23 -6.20 4.53
C TRP A 320 6.62 -6.65 3.21
N GLY A 321 6.29 -5.72 2.31
CA GLY A 321 5.79 -6.07 0.97
C GLY A 321 6.86 -6.74 0.12
N GLN A 322 8.11 -6.28 0.20
CA GLN A 322 9.25 -6.91 -0.48
C GLN A 322 9.47 -8.34 0.01
N HIS A 323 9.45 -8.58 1.34
CA HIS A 323 9.57 -9.91 1.94
C HIS A 323 8.40 -10.82 1.55
N PHE A 324 7.17 -10.30 1.56
CA PHE A 324 5.99 -11.04 1.12
C PHE A 324 6.10 -11.45 -0.35
N ALA A 325 6.39 -10.52 -1.25
CA ALA A 325 6.47 -10.78 -2.69
C ALA A 325 7.65 -11.70 -3.07
N LEU A 326 8.77 -11.67 -2.31
CA LEU A 326 9.87 -12.59 -2.50
C LEU A 326 9.50 -14.02 -2.10
N ALA A 327 8.64 -14.18 -1.07
CA ALA A 327 8.28 -15.48 -0.54
C ALA A 327 7.09 -16.14 -1.26
N MET A 328 6.08 -15.36 -1.67
CA MET A 328 4.81 -15.90 -2.18
C MET A 328 4.85 -16.19 -3.69
N PRO A 329 4.70 -17.47 -4.13
CA PRO A 329 4.78 -17.85 -5.55
C PRO A 329 3.80 -17.11 -6.46
N GLU A 330 2.53 -16.95 -6.05
CA GLU A 330 1.48 -16.30 -6.84
C GLU A 330 1.41 -14.76 -6.67
N SER A 331 2.48 -14.14 -6.13
CA SER A 331 2.67 -12.69 -6.10
C SER A 331 3.69 -12.33 -7.19
N SER A 332 3.25 -12.16 -8.43
CA SER A 332 4.13 -12.09 -9.61
C SER A 332 4.99 -10.84 -9.64
N GLN A 333 4.51 -9.75 -9.06
CA GLN A 333 5.16 -8.44 -9.04
C GLN A 333 4.71 -7.63 -7.82
N ALA A 334 5.39 -6.51 -7.56
CA ALA A 334 5.07 -5.62 -6.46
C ALA A 334 5.08 -4.16 -6.89
N GLU A 335 4.30 -3.34 -6.20
CA GLU A 335 4.18 -1.91 -6.49
C GLU A 335 5.37 -1.12 -5.95
N TRP A 336 6.07 -0.41 -6.83
CA TRP A 336 7.01 0.63 -6.47
C TRP A 336 6.37 2.00 -6.65
N PHE A 337 6.01 2.64 -5.55
CA PHE A 337 5.46 3.98 -5.60
C PHE A 337 6.59 5.00 -5.72
N MET A 338 6.49 5.87 -6.73
CA MET A 338 7.47 6.92 -7.01
C MET A 338 7.31 8.08 -6.01
N ASN A 339 7.93 7.95 -4.84
CA ASN A 339 7.82 8.89 -3.73
C ASN A 339 8.99 9.88 -3.61
N THR A 340 9.92 9.83 -4.54
CA THR A 340 11.02 10.80 -4.71
C THR A 340 10.71 11.77 -5.83
N ASP A 341 11.29 12.96 -5.78
CA ASP A 341 11.17 13.92 -6.87
C ASP A 341 11.94 13.40 -8.10
N VAL A 342 11.49 13.80 -9.29
CA VAL A 342 12.10 13.38 -10.56
C VAL A 342 13.57 13.78 -10.59
N GLY A 343 14.44 12.82 -10.92
CA GLY A 343 15.90 13.01 -10.96
C GLY A 343 16.62 12.74 -9.65
N GLN A 344 15.91 12.50 -8.53
CA GLN A 344 16.52 12.06 -7.28
C GLN A 344 16.68 10.54 -7.23
N PRO A 345 17.68 10.01 -6.50
CA PRO A 345 17.82 8.58 -6.26
C PRO A 345 16.58 7.99 -5.58
N LEU A 346 16.13 6.82 -6.03
CA LEU A 346 14.94 6.15 -5.48
C LEU A 346 15.06 5.79 -3.99
N GLY A 347 16.27 5.72 -3.47
CA GLY A 347 16.54 5.40 -2.06
C GLY A 347 16.45 6.57 -1.10
N ASP A 348 16.43 7.82 -1.58
CA ASP A 348 16.61 9.01 -0.73
C ASP A 348 15.52 9.20 0.36
N LYS A 349 14.31 8.69 0.10
CA LYS A 349 13.21 8.76 1.07
C LYS A 349 12.91 7.42 1.74
N LEU A 350 13.74 6.41 1.50
CA LEU A 350 13.60 5.11 2.16
C LEU A 350 14.32 5.10 3.50
N LEU A 351 13.77 4.37 4.45
CA LEU A 351 14.43 4.13 5.72
C LEU A 351 15.61 3.14 5.56
N PRO A 352 16.65 3.26 6.39
CA PRO A 352 17.76 2.32 6.39
C PRO A 352 17.29 0.87 6.50
N GLY A 353 17.89 0.00 5.67
CA GLY A 353 17.51 -1.41 5.57
C GLY A 353 16.44 -1.73 4.54
N VAL A 354 15.64 -0.77 4.09
CA VAL A 354 14.68 -0.99 2.99
C VAL A 354 15.42 -1.03 1.66
N ALA A 355 15.24 -2.12 0.91
CA ALA A 355 15.92 -2.28 -0.37
C ALA A 355 15.36 -1.36 -1.45
N THR A 356 16.26 -0.81 -2.28
CA THR A 356 15.94 0.12 -3.36
C THR A 356 15.78 -0.60 -4.69
N ALA A 357 14.80 -0.17 -5.51
CA ALA A 357 14.60 -0.69 -6.86
C ALA A 357 15.83 -0.44 -7.75
N LYS A 358 16.18 -1.45 -8.54
CA LYS A 358 17.24 -1.39 -9.55
C LYS A 358 16.78 -2.08 -10.82
N GLY A 359 16.68 -1.33 -11.93
CA GLY A 359 16.27 -1.88 -13.21
C GLY A 359 14.88 -2.57 -13.16
N GLY A 360 13.90 -2.00 -12.46
CA GLY A 360 12.56 -2.54 -12.31
C GLY A 360 12.45 -3.78 -11.40
N LYS A 361 13.45 -4.05 -10.56
CA LYS A 361 13.47 -5.19 -9.61
C LYS A 361 13.95 -4.76 -8.24
N VAL A 362 13.61 -5.55 -7.22
CA VAL A 362 14.14 -5.39 -5.87
C VAL A 362 14.48 -6.74 -5.24
N VAL A 363 15.53 -6.75 -4.42
CA VAL A 363 15.91 -7.90 -3.58
C VAL A 363 15.93 -7.39 -2.15
N PRO A 364 15.02 -7.84 -1.26
CA PRO A 364 15.02 -7.43 0.14
C PRO A 364 16.30 -7.86 0.87
N SER A 365 16.57 -7.25 2.00
CA SER A 365 17.70 -7.57 2.86
C SER A 365 17.59 -8.99 3.45
N ASP A 366 18.72 -9.69 3.57
CA ASP A 366 18.84 -10.98 4.28
C ASP A 366 19.03 -10.80 5.81
N ALA A 367 19.06 -9.56 6.30
CA ALA A 367 19.19 -9.29 7.72
C ALA A 367 17.96 -9.78 8.51
N PRO A 368 18.13 -10.14 9.78
CA PRO A 368 17.03 -10.63 10.62
C PRO A 368 15.84 -9.65 10.70
N GLY A 369 14.64 -10.19 10.82
CA GLY A 369 13.41 -9.40 10.76
C GLY A 369 13.08 -8.98 9.34
N PHE A 370 12.62 -7.75 9.16
CA PHE A 370 12.43 -7.14 7.83
C PHE A 370 13.71 -6.43 7.33
N GLY A 371 14.83 -6.61 8.00
CA GLY A 371 16.08 -5.97 7.62
C GLY A 371 16.15 -4.46 7.91
N LEU A 372 15.24 -3.93 8.70
CA LEU A 372 15.25 -2.51 9.09
C LEU A 372 16.45 -2.19 9.99
N GLU A 373 17.25 -1.19 9.61
CA GLU A 373 18.45 -0.74 10.31
C GLU A 373 18.26 0.67 10.89
N ILE A 374 17.13 0.88 11.59
CA ILE A 374 16.79 2.18 12.16
C ILE A 374 17.64 2.45 13.40
N PRO A 375 18.45 3.54 13.44
CA PRO A 375 19.19 3.93 14.63
C PRO A 375 18.25 4.18 15.82
N GLU A 376 18.65 3.72 17.02
CA GLU A 376 17.79 3.86 18.21
C GLU A 376 17.53 5.31 18.59
N ASP A 377 18.46 6.23 18.34
CA ASP A 377 18.34 7.66 18.58
C ASP A 377 17.32 8.37 17.66
N TRP A 378 16.94 7.71 16.55
CA TRP A 378 15.84 8.19 15.70
C TRP A 378 14.47 7.77 16.21
N ILE A 379 14.40 6.79 17.12
CA ILE A 379 13.14 6.27 17.66
C ILE A 379 12.71 7.12 18.84
N VAL A 380 11.74 7.99 18.64
CA VAL A 380 11.23 8.88 19.68
C VAL A 380 9.79 8.52 20.04
N PRO A 381 9.37 8.71 21.31
CA PRO A 381 7.99 8.45 21.72
C PRO A 381 6.99 9.22 20.86
N TRP A 382 5.86 8.58 20.55
CA TRP A 382 4.76 9.25 19.86
C TRP A 382 4.14 10.32 20.77
N ASP A 383 3.97 11.53 20.24
CA ASP A 383 3.31 12.63 20.95
C ASP A 383 1.81 12.66 20.66
N HIS A 384 1.01 12.10 21.56
CA HIS A 384 -0.46 12.12 21.46
C HIS A 384 -1.06 13.54 21.61
N SER A 385 -0.31 14.52 22.08
CA SER A 385 -0.78 15.92 22.20
C SER A 385 -0.70 16.68 20.87
N ASN A 386 0.06 16.17 19.89
CA ASN A 386 0.19 16.76 18.56
C ASN A 386 -1.09 16.54 17.74
N GLN A 387 -2.08 17.39 17.96
CA GLN A 387 -3.38 17.36 17.29
C GLN A 387 -3.32 18.10 15.95
N ALA A 388 -2.56 17.60 14.99
CA ALA A 388 -2.65 18.08 13.61
C ALA A 388 -4.07 17.82 13.09
N ARG A 389 -4.81 18.90 12.81
CA ARG A 389 -6.13 18.78 12.19
C ARG A 389 -5.98 18.51 10.72
N ALA A 390 -6.84 17.64 10.18
CA ALA A 390 -6.98 17.54 8.73
C ALA A 390 -7.38 18.91 8.18
N VAL A 391 -6.61 19.41 7.22
CA VAL A 391 -6.93 20.66 6.53
C VAL A 391 -7.54 20.30 5.19
N TYR A 392 -8.85 20.51 5.07
CA TYR A 392 -9.54 20.46 3.78
C TYR A 392 -9.41 21.85 3.16
N LEU A 393 -8.53 21.98 2.18
CA LEU A 393 -8.42 23.23 1.44
C LEU A 393 -9.49 23.26 0.34
N PRO A 394 -10.32 24.31 0.28
CA PRO A 394 -11.17 24.52 -0.89
C PRO A 394 -10.30 24.63 -2.12
N SER A 395 -10.77 24.09 -3.25
CA SER A 395 -10.11 24.29 -4.54
C SER A 395 -9.93 25.80 -4.76
N GLN A 396 -8.70 26.24 -4.96
CA GLN A 396 -8.49 27.60 -5.46
C GLN A 396 -8.93 27.62 -6.92
N ASN A 397 -10.24 27.85 -7.15
CA ASN A 397 -10.72 28.27 -8.45
C ASN A 397 -10.18 29.69 -8.70
N GLN A 398 -9.13 29.77 -9.46
CA GLN A 398 -8.87 30.91 -10.34
C GLN A 398 -8.06 30.46 -11.54
#